data_8b7522b450d2c6500b35f19583b9b133
#
_entry.id   8b7522b450d2c6500b35f19583b9b133
#
_cell.length_a   1.000
_cell.length_b   1.000
_cell.length_c   1.000
_cell.angle_alpha   90.00
_cell.angle_beta   90.00
_cell.angle_gamma   90.00
#
_symmetry.space_group_name_H-M   'P 1'
#
loop_
_entity.id
_entity.type
_entity.pdbx_description
1 polymer ?
#
loop_
_entity_poly.entity_id
_entity_poly.type
_entity_poly.pdbx_seq_one_letter_code
_entity_poly.pdbx_strand_id
1 'polypeptide(L)'
;MKPLGNSNLRILIADDQTDVLEALRLLLKAEGFHIEQATSPAAILAAIEARDFDVVLMDLNYSRDTTSGQEGLDLLSRIQAIDSILPVVVMTAWGTVNLAVEAMRRGARDFIQKPWENERLLSVVRTQIELSQALRRGLRLEAENRLLRAEGRPALIAEAPSMEPVLQLIARVGPSDAN
;
A
#
# COMPACT_ATOMS: atom_id res chain seq x y z
N MET A 1 -11.42 -13.56 -20.48
CA MET A 1 -11.26 -12.22 -19.85
C MET A 1 -9.85 -11.75 -20.15
N LYS A 2 -9.68 -10.65 -20.91
CA LYS A 2 -8.33 -10.09 -21.16
C LYS A 2 -7.77 -9.63 -19.80
N PRO A 3 -6.50 -9.94 -19.47
CA PRO A 3 -5.87 -9.36 -18.30
C PRO A 3 -5.85 -7.83 -18.46
N LEU A 4 -6.36 -7.13 -17.48
CA LEU A 4 -6.14 -5.69 -17.31
C LEU A 4 -4.64 -5.47 -17.49
N GLY A 5 -4.24 -4.53 -18.38
CA GLY A 5 -2.86 -4.34 -18.78
C GLY A 5 -1.92 -4.12 -17.59
N ASN A 6 -1.33 -5.19 -17.09
CA ASN A 6 -0.34 -5.22 -16.01
C ASN A 6 1.01 -4.61 -16.43
N SER A 7 1.11 -4.10 -17.65
CA SER A 7 2.38 -3.68 -18.28
C SER A 7 3.08 -2.48 -17.61
N ASN A 8 2.54 -1.95 -16.52
CA ASN A 8 3.17 -0.86 -15.78
C ASN A 8 3.22 -1.07 -14.26
N LEU A 9 2.76 -2.21 -13.75
CA LEU A 9 2.74 -2.51 -12.33
C LEU A 9 4.10 -3.04 -11.87
N ARG A 10 4.64 -2.43 -10.82
CA ARG A 10 5.97 -2.77 -10.26
C ARG A 10 5.84 -3.53 -8.96
N ILE A 11 6.51 -4.66 -8.89
CA ILE A 11 6.57 -5.50 -7.70
C ILE A 11 8.03 -5.57 -7.22
N LEU A 12 8.25 -5.26 -5.95
CA LEU A 12 9.50 -5.53 -5.28
C LEU A 12 9.43 -6.91 -4.64
N ILE A 13 10.32 -7.80 -5.00
CA ILE A 13 10.47 -9.11 -4.35
C ILE A 13 11.76 -9.14 -3.54
N ALA A 14 11.69 -9.63 -2.33
CA ALA A 14 12.79 -9.55 -1.40
C ALA A 14 12.96 -10.84 -0.60
N ASP A 15 14.12 -11.47 -0.76
CA ASP A 15 14.49 -12.74 -0.13
C ASP A 15 16.03 -12.84 -0.15
N ASP A 16 16.65 -13.46 0.83
CA ASP A 16 18.09 -13.70 0.81
C ASP A 16 18.47 -14.95 -0.02
N GLN A 17 17.48 -15.75 -0.39
CA GLN A 17 17.65 -16.95 -1.21
C GLN A 17 17.42 -16.62 -2.69
N THR A 18 18.48 -16.71 -3.48
CA THR A 18 18.44 -16.38 -4.92
C THR A 18 17.48 -17.28 -5.71
N ASP A 19 17.33 -18.53 -5.33
CA ASP A 19 16.42 -19.48 -5.99
C ASP A 19 14.96 -19.08 -5.79
N VAL A 20 14.61 -18.57 -4.61
CA VAL A 20 13.28 -18.04 -4.29
C VAL A 20 13.00 -16.80 -5.13
N LEU A 21 13.95 -15.86 -5.19
CA LEU A 21 13.83 -14.66 -6.02
C LEU A 21 13.64 -14.99 -7.49
N GLU A 22 14.39 -15.97 -8.01
CA GLU A 22 14.28 -16.36 -9.42
C GLU A 22 12.94 -17.04 -9.72
N ALA A 23 12.45 -17.91 -8.84
CA ALA A 23 11.14 -18.54 -8.97
C ALA A 23 10.00 -17.50 -8.97
N LEU A 24 10.03 -16.54 -8.04
CA LEU A 24 9.07 -15.44 -7.99
C LEU A 24 9.15 -14.54 -9.23
N ARG A 25 10.37 -14.20 -9.66
CA ARG A 25 10.62 -13.38 -10.84
C ARG A 25 10.00 -14.01 -12.09
N LEU A 26 10.25 -15.29 -12.33
CA LEU A 26 9.72 -16.02 -13.48
C LEU A 26 8.19 -16.06 -13.46
N LEU A 27 7.60 -16.39 -12.30
CA LEU A 27 6.15 -16.46 -12.13
C LEU A 27 5.48 -15.11 -12.40
N LEU A 28 5.95 -14.07 -11.74
CA LEU A 28 5.32 -12.74 -11.80
C LEU A 28 5.59 -12.04 -13.14
N LYS A 29 6.76 -12.25 -13.76
CA LYS A 29 7.07 -11.71 -15.07
C LYS A 29 6.21 -12.35 -16.18
N ALA A 30 5.86 -13.63 -16.06
CA ALA A 30 4.93 -14.29 -16.97
C ALA A 30 3.53 -13.66 -16.95
N GLU A 31 3.14 -13.04 -15.82
CA GLU A 31 1.88 -12.29 -15.67
C GLU A 31 1.97 -10.82 -16.12
N GLY A 32 3.12 -10.39 -16.65
CA GLY A 32 3.33 -9.05 -17.19
C GLY A 32 3.73 -7.97 -16.16
N PHE A 33 4.11 -8.36 -14.94
CA PHE A 33 4.61 -7.41 -13.93
C PHE A 33 6.07 -7.02 -14.16
N HIS A 34 6.42 -5.80 -13.81
CA HIS A 34 7.81 -5.36 -13.69
C HIS A 34 8.35 -5.73 -12.32
N ILE A 35 9.43 -6.52 -12.30
CA ILE A 35 9.98 -7.08 -11.07
C ILE A 35 11.32 -6.45 -10.76
N GLU A 36 11.46 -5.98 -9.54
CA GLU A 36 12.72 -5.59 -8.93
C GLU A 36 13.04 -6.55 -7.78
N GLN A 37 14.32 -6.84 -7.57
CA GLN A 37 14.79 -7.81 -6.59
C GLN A 37 15.65 -7.13 -5.53
N ALA A 38 15.48 -7.53 -4.29
CA ALA A 38 16.33 -7.11 -3.18
C ALA A 38 16.74 -8.34 -2.34
N THR A 39 17.99 -8.37 -1.91
CA THR A 39 18.54 -9.50 -1.14
C THR A 39 18.83 -9.14 0.33
N SER A 40 18.49 -7.93 0.75
CA SER A 40 18.74 -7.46 2.10
C SER A 40 17.78 -6.36 2.52
N PRO A 41 17.54 -6.17 3.83
CA PRO A 41 16.72 -5.07 4.35
C PRO A 41 17.15 -3.69 3.87
N ALA A 42 18.45 -3.43 3.77
CA ALA A 42 18.97 -2.16 3.28
C ALA A 42 18.64 -1.92 1.81
N ALA A 43 18.75 -2.96 0.97
CA ALA A 43 18.39 -2.89 -0.44
C ALA A 43 16.89 -2.63 -0.66
N ILE A 44 16.03 -3.22 0.17
CA ILE A 44 14.58 -3.00 0.13
C ILE A 44 14.26 -1.53 0.40
N LEU A 45 14.79 -0.97 1.48
CA LEU A 45 14.55 0.43 1.85
C LEU A 45 15.07 1.38 0.77
N ALA A 46 16.29 1.16 0.27
CA ALA A 46 16.85 1.96 -0.81
C ALA A 46 16.00 1.90 -2.09
N ALA A 47 15.42 0.74 -2.43
CA ALA A 47 14.54 0.59 -3.57
C ALA A 47 13.24 1.39 -3.38
N ILE A 48 12.60 1.29 -2.21
CA ILE A 48 11.33 1.98 -1.89
C ILE A 48 11.54 3.51 -1.84
N GLU A 49 12.68 3.99 -1.34
CA GLU A 49 13.02 5.41 -1.35
C GLU A 49 13.30 5.95 -2.76
N ALA A 50 13.83 5.11 -3.66
CA ALA A 50 14.21 5.51 -5.01
C ALA A 50 13.03 5.53 -5.99
N ARG A 51 12.00 4.73 -5.79
CA ARG A 51 10.87 4.60 -6.73
C ARG A 51 9.64 3.95 -6.12
N ASP A 52 8.48 4.19 -6.76
CA ASP A 52 7.20 3.63 -6.34
C ASP A 52 7.04 2.16 -6.75
N PHE A 53 6.42 1.39 -5.87
CA PHE A 53 5.99 0.01 -6.09
C PHE A 53 4.50 -0.13 -5.82
N ASP A 54 3.87 -1.09 -6.49
CA ASP A 54 2.44 -1.43 -6.30
C ASP A 54 2.25 -2.47 -5.19
N VAL A 55 3.22 -3.33 -4.95
CA VAL A 55 3.27 -4.30 -3.85
C VAL A 55 4.70 -4.73 -3.55
N VAL A 56 4.97 -5.06 -2.31
CA VAL A 56 6.21 -5.69 -1.84
C VAL A 56 5.91 -7.11 -1.39
N LEU A 57 6.64 -8.09 -1.92
CA LEU A 57 6.71 -9.46 -1.39
C LEU A 57 8.04 -9.60 -0.66
N MET A 58 8.03 -9.84 0.64
CA MET A 58 9.26 -9.94 1.41
C MET A 58 9.29 -11.15 2.33
N ASP A 59 10.43 -11.78 2.41
CA ASP A 59 10.68 -12.76 3.47
C ASP A 59 10.79 -12.08 4.84
N LEU A 60 10.38 -12.76 5.90
CA LEU A 60 10.57 -12.26 7.26
C LEU A 60 11.93 -12.68 7.84
N ASN A 61 12.56 -13.72 7.31
CA ASN A 61 13.82 -14.23 7.81
C ASN A 61 14.95 -13.89 6.84
N TYR A 62 15.87 -13.05 7.29
CA TYR A 62 17.12 -12.75 6.59
C TYR A 62 18.30 -13.42 7.30
N SER A 63 19.41 -13.60 6.61
CA SER A 63 20.56 -14.40 7.02
C SER A 63 21.19 -14.05 8.39
N ARG A 64 20.87 -12.88 8.94
CA ARG A 64 21.37 -12.46 10.27
C ARG A 64 20.52 -12.98 11.42
N ASP A 65 19.26 -13.33 11.15
CA ASP A 65 18.33 -13.84 12.16
C ASP A 65 17.48 -14.96 11.57
N THR A 66 18.04 -16.16 11.56
CA THR A 66 17.43 -17.33 10.92
C THR A 66 16.20 -17.89 11.64
N THR A 67 15.84 -17.40 12.82
CA THR A 67 14.82 -18.03 13.66
C THR A 67 13.77 -17.08 14.25
N SER A 68 14.07 -15.82 14.52
CA SER A 68 13.12 -14.94 15.24
C SER A 68 12.20 -14.14 14.32
N GLY A 69 12.61 -13.89 13.07
CA GLY A 69 11.90 -13.01 12.14
C GLY A 69 11.82 -11.54 12.59
N GLN A 70 12.52 -11.18 13.67
CA GLN A 70 12.45 -9.83 14.25
C GLN A 70 12.98 -8.77 13.27
N GLU A 71 14.04 -9.09 12.51
CA GLU A 71 14.59 -8.19 11.51
C GLU A 71 13.57 -7.85 10.41
N GLY A 72 12.83 -8.86 9.93
CA GLY A 72 11.74 -8.68 8.95
C GLY A 72 10.57 -7.88 9.51
N LEU A 73 10.21 -8.10 10.78
CA LEU A 73 9.15 -7.34 11.46
C LEU A 73 9.54 -5.86 11.64
N ASP A 74 10.78 -5.58 11.99
CA ASP A 74 11.27 -4.22 12.15
C ASP A 74 11.39 -3.51 10.79
N LEU A 75 11.81 -4.24 9.75
CA LEU A 75 11.82 -3.76 8.37
C LEU A 75 10.40 -3.40 7.91
N LEU A 76 9.42 -4.27 8.15
CA LEU A 76 8.02 -4.02 7.84
C LEU A 76 7.52 -2.71 8.48
N SER A 77 7.83 -2.50 9.76
CA SER A 77 7.45 -1.27 10.46
C SER A 77 8.08 -0.02 9.83
N ARG A 78 9.32 -0.12 9.35
CA ARG A 78 10.01 0.97 8.64
C ARG A 78 9.39 1.24 7.28
N ILE A 79 9.02 0.21 6.52
CA ILE A 79 8.33 0.35 5.22
C ILE A 79 6.99 1.07 5.43
N GLN A 80 6.21 0.66 6.43
CA GLN A 80 4.91 1.27 6.75
C GLN A 80 5.04 2.74 7.20
N ALA A 81 6.17 3.11 7.80
CA ALA A 81 6.45 4.50 8.16
C ALA A 81 6.78 5.37 6.93
N ILE A 82 7.37 4.79 5.88
CA ILE A 82 7.67 5.48 4.61
C ILE A 82 6.39 5.63 3.77
N ASP A 83 5.66 4.54 3.56
CA ASP A 83 4.42 4.51 2.78
C ASP A 83 3.42 3.53 3.42
N SER A 84 2.46 4.04 4.16
CA SER A 84 1.43 3.26 4.84
C SER A 84 0.40 2.63 3.89
N ILE A 85 0.35 3.06 2.62
CA ILE A 85 -0.56 2.51 1.61
C ILE A 85 0.11 1.40 0.82
N LEU A 86 1.44 1.40 0.71
CA LEU A 86 2.18 0.36 0.01
C LEU A 86 1.91 -1.01 0.65
N PRO A 87 1.24 -1.93 -0.07
CA PRO A 87 0.95 -3.22 0.49
C PRO A 87 2.22 -4.07 0.59
N VAL A 88 2.46 -4.58 1.79
CA VAL A 88 3.53 -5.55 2.06
C VAL A 88 2.89 -6.90 2.33
N VAL A 89 3.22 -7.88 1.50
CA VAL A 89 2.86 -9.28 1.67
C VAL A 89 4.10 -10.00 2.19
N VAL A 90 3.99 -10.60 3.36
CA VAL A 90 5.11 -11.29 3.97
C VAL A 90 5.13 -12.77 3.56
N MET A 91 6.32 -13.31 3.33
CA MET A 91 6.52 -14.72 3.10
C MET A 91 7.10 -15.37 4.35
N THR A 92 6.59 -16.54 4.71
CA THR A 92 7.00 -17.25 5.94
C THR A 92 7.28 -18.72 5.65
N ALA A 93 8.24 -19.30 6.34
CA ALA A 93 8.44 -20.73 6.33
C ALA A 93 7.32 -21.46 7.09
N TRP A 94 7.23 -22.76 6.91
CA TRP A 94 6.26 -23.61 7.61
C TRP A 94 6.43 -23.50 9.13
N GLY A 95 5.30 -23.40 9.88
CA GLY A 95 5.29 -23.41 11.34
C GLY A 95 5.39 -22.06 12.03
N THR A 96 5.45 -20.96 11.29
CA THR A 96 5.62 -19.59 11.83
C THR A 96 4.32 -18.78 11.88
N VAL A 97 3.19 -19.43 12.26
CA VAL A 97 1.87 -18.75 12.33
C VAL A 97 1.92 -17.54 13.27
N ASN A 98 2.57 -17.65 14.41
CA ASN A 98 2.69 -16.52 15.34
C ASN A 98 3.42 -15.34 14.73
N LEU A 99 4.44 -15.59 13.91
CA LEU A 99 5.19 -14.57 13.21
C LEU A 99 4.33 -13.87 12.14
N ALA A 100 3.54 -14.65 11.40
CA ALA A 100 2.58 -14.11 10.44
C ALA A 100 1.53 -13.20 11.13
N VAL A 101 1.00 -13.63 12.28
CA VAL A 101 0.04 -12.82 13.08
C VAL A 101 0.69 -11.51 13.55
N GLU A 102 1.94 -11.57 14.02
CA GLU A 102 2.66 -10.37 14.44
C GLU A 102 2.95 -9.43 13.25
N ALA A 103 3.31 -9.98 12.09
CA ALA A 103 3.47 -9.19 10.87
C ALA A 103 2.17 -8.49 10.47
N MET A 104 1.03 -9.17 10.54
CA MET A 104 -0.28 -8.54 10.27
C MET A 104 -0.59 -7.38 11.24
N ARG A 105 -0.26 -7.53 12.53
CA ARG A 105 -0.41 -6.46 13.53
C ARG A 105 0.49 -5.26 13.24
N ARG A 106 1.67 -5.48 12.64
CA ARG A 106 2.62 -4.43 12.25
C ARG A 106 2.35 -3.83 10.87
N GLY A 107 1.25 -4.22 10.23
CA GLY A 107 0.79 -3.60 8.99
C GLY A 107 1.06 -4.38 7.71
N ALA A 108 1.50 -5.64 7.80
CA ALA A 108 1.44 -6.53 6.64
C ALA A 108 -0.01 -6.65 6.15
N ARG A 109 -0.19 -6.66 4.85
CA ARG A 109 -1.53 -6.75 4.25
C ARG A 109 -2.00 -8.17 4.06
N ASP A 110 -1.05 -9.10 3.92
CA ASP A 110 -1.32 -10.53 3.79
C ASP A 110 -0.05 -11.32 4.07
N PHE A 111 -0.16 -12.64 4.12
CA PHE A 111 0.99 -13.53 4.23
C PHE A 111 0.89 -14.72 3.29
N ILE A 112 2.03 -15.23 2.87
CA ILE A 112 2.17 -16.41 2.01
C ILE A 112 3.13 -17.38 2.67
N GLN A 113 2.70 -18.63 2.80
CA GLN A 113 3.54 -19.68 3.33
C GLN A 113 4.42 -20.28 2.24
N LYS A 114 5.70 -20.51 2.53
CA LYS A 114 6.63 -21.24 1.67
C LYS A 114 6.56 -22.75 2.01
N PRO A 115 6.53 -23.66 1.01
CA PRO A 115 6.37 -23.39 -0.42
C PRO A 115 4.94 -22.94 -0.73
N TRP A 116 4.80 -22.06 -1.71
CA TRP A 116 3.51 -21.48 -2.10
C TRP A 116 2.88 -22.20 -3.30
N GLU A 117 1.58 -22.06 -3.43
CA GLU A 117 0.83 -22.36 -4.63
C GLU A 117 0.78 -21.11 -5.53
N ASN A 118 1.13 -21.28 -6.81
CA ASN A 118 1.24 -20.14 -7.74
C ASN A 118 -0.07 -19.35 -7.87
N GLU A 119 -1.20 -20.05 -7.98
CA GLU A 119 -2.52 -19.42 -8.09
C GLU A 119 -2.85 -18.57 -6.85
N ARG A 120 -2.55 -19.08 -5.66
CA ARG A 120 -2.75 -18.35 -4.41
C ARG A 120 -1.87 -17.11 -4.32
N LEU A 121 -0.58 -17.23 -4.65
CA LEU A 121 0.35 -16.11 -4.66
C LEU A 121 -0.12 -15.02 -5.63
N LEU A 122 -0.47 -15.39 -6.85
CA LEU A 122 -0.97 -14.44 -7.86
C LEU A 122 -2.28 -13.78 -7.44
N SER A 123 -3.19 -14.54 -6.83
CA SER A 123 -4.46 -13.99 -6.30
C SER A 123 -4.22 -12.95 -5.21
N VAL A 124 -3.35 -13.25 -4.24
CA VAL A 124 -2.99 -12.31 -3.17
C VAL A 124 -2.36 -11.05 -3.74
N VAL A 125 -1.37 -11.18 -4.62
CA VAL A 125 -0.68 -10.04 -5.25
C VAL A 125 -1.67 -9.13 -5.96
N ARG A 126 -2.54 -9.68 -6.80
CA ARG A 126 -3.55 -8.90 -7.55
C ARG A 126 -4.51 -8.18 -6.61
N THR A 127 -5.04 -8.88 -5.60
CA THR A 127 -5.96 -8.31 -4.61
C THR A 127 -5.32 -7.14 -3.88
N GLN A 128 -4.07 -7.27 -3.45
CA GLN A 128 -3.39 -6.21 -2.71
C GLN A 128 -3.08 -4.99 -3.59
N ILE A 129 -2.72 -5.21 -4.86
CA ILE A 129 -2.54 -4.13 -5.83
C ILE A 129 -3.86 -3.38 -6.06
N GLU A 130 -4.95 -4.09 -6.32
CA GLU A 130 -6.27 -3.48 -6.55
C GLU A 130 -6.74 -2.65 -5.36
N LEU A 131 -6.59 -3.17 -4.13
CA LEU A 131 -6.94 -2.46 -2.90
C LEU A 131 -6.10 -1.20 -2.72
N SER A 132 -4.79 -1.27 -2.92
CA SER A 132 -3.91 -0.10 -2.77
C SER A 132 -4.22 0.98 -3.81
N GLN A 133 -4.48 0.59 -5.05
CA GLN A 133 -4.88 1.51 -6.11
C GLN A 133 -6.23 2.18 -5.81
N ALA A 134 -7.20 1.44 -5.27
CA ALA A 134 -8.48 2.00 -4.86
C ALA A 134 -8.31 3.02 -3.74
N LEU A 135 -7.47 2.72 -2.72
CA LEU A 135 -7.16 3.64 -1.62
C LEU A 135 -6.46 4.91 -2.12
N ARG A 136 -5.41 4.77 -2.94
CA ARG A 136 -4.69 5.93 -3.52
C ARG A 136 -5.62 6.80 -4.35
N ARG A 137 -6.52 6.18 -5.14
CA ARG A 137 -7.51 6.91 -5.94
C ARG A 137 -8.50 7.65 -5.06
N GLY A 138 -8.99 7.02 -3.97
CA GLY A 138 -9.88 7.65 -2.99
C GLY A 138 -9.24 8.89 -2.37
N LEU A 139 -8.01 8.77 -1.85
CA LEU A 139 -7.29 9.90 -1.25
C LEU A 139 -7.04 11.05 -2.25
N ARG A 140 -6.72 10.72 -3.50
CA ARG A 140 -6.55 11.73 -4.55
C ARG A 140 -7.85 12.50 -4.81
N LEU A 141 -8.97 11.79 -4.96
CA LEU A 141 -10.28 12.42 -5.17
C LEU A 141 -10.72 13.27 -3.98
N GLU A 142 -10.43 12.83 -2.75
CA GLU A 142 -10.69 13.62 -1.55
C GLU A 142 -9.86 14.91 -1.52
N ALA A 143 -8.57 14.81 -1.88
CA ALA A 143 -7.69 15.96 -1.96
C ALA A 143 -8.15 16.96 -3.03
N GLU A 144 -8.51 16.49 -4.24
CA GLU A 144 -9.05 17.29 -5.33
C GLU A 144 -10.38 17.98 -4.91
N ASN A 145 -11.28 17.24 -4.26
CA ASN A 145 -12.55 17.79 -3.78
C ASN A 145 -12.34 18.87 -2.71
N ARG A 146 -11.36 18.66 -1.81
CA ARG A 146 -11.02 19.67 -0.80
C ARG A 146 -10.48 20.96 -1.42
N LEU A 147 -9.63 20.86 -2.45
CA LEU A 147 -9.13 22.01 -3.18
C LEU A 147 -10.27 22.75 -3.89
N LEU A 148 -11.13 22.04 -4.63
CA LEU A 148 -12.28 22.62 -5.30
C LEU A 148 -13.25 23.32 -4.33
N ARG A 149 -13.46 22.75 -3.15
CA ARG A 149 -14.29 23.38 -2.11
C ARG A 149 -13.62 24.60 -1.50
N ALA A 150 -12.30 24.63 -1.41
CA ALA A 150 -11.55 25.77 -0.91
C ALA A 150 -11.55 26.92 -1.93
N GLU A 151 -11.43 26.61 -3.22
CA GLU A 151 -11.48 27.59 -4.32
C GLU A 151 -12.92 28.03 -4.66
N GLY A 152 -13.91 27.15 -4.45
CA GLY A 152 -15.30 27.33 -4.84
C GLY A 152 -16.19 27.98 -3.78
N ARG A 153 -15.65 28.59 -2.71
CA ARG A 153 -16.41 29.54 -1.89
C ARG A 153 -16.32 30.93 -2.54
N PRO A 154 -17.25 31.31 -3.39
CA PRO A 154 -17.34 32.74 -3.75
C PRO A 154 -17.49 33.48 -2.43
N ALA A 155 -16.61 34.45 -2.18
CA ALA A 155 -16.83 35.38 -1.11
C ALA A 155 -18.25 35.96 -1.35
N LEU A 156 -19.19 35.63 -0.44
CA LEU A 156 -20.53 36.21 -0.54
C LEU A 156 -20.39 37.71 -0.26
N ILE A 157 -20.22 38.49 -1.31
CA ILE A 157 -20.16 39.93 -1.22
C ILE A 157 -21.61 40.39 -1.07
N ALA A 158 -22.05 40.50 0.17
CA ALA A 158 -23.40 40.97 0.50
C ALA A 158 -23.27 42.36 1.14
N GLU A 159 -23.06 43.36 0.28
CA GLU A 159 -22.94 44.78 0.71
C GLU A 159 -24.30 45.48 0.84
N ALA A 160 -25.39 44.90 0.40
CA ALA A 160 -26.70 45.49 0.50
C ALA A 160 -27.28 45.30 1.91
N PRO A 161 -27.80 46.36 2.56
CA PRO A 161 -28.42 46.23 3.89
C PRO A 161 -29.60 45.25 3.95
N SER A 162 -30.24 44.97 2.83
CA SER A 162 -31.30 43.97 2.68
C SER A 162 -30.83 42.54 2.80
N MET A 163 -29.52 42.28 2.69
CA MET A 163 -28.89 40.93 2.83
C MET A 163 -28.54 40.59 4.26
N GLU A 164 -28.55 41.51 5.19
CA GLU A 164 -28.18 41.30 6.57
C GLU A 164 -29.03 40.21 7.28
N PRO A 165 -30.37 40.17 7.11
CA PRO A 165 -31.19 39.08 7.67
C PRO A 165 -30.88 37.72 7.06
N VAL A 166 -30.49 37.68 5.78
CA VAL A 166 -30.11 36.42 5.10
C VAL A 166 -28.76 35.92 5.59
N LEU A 167 -27.78 36.79 5.79
CA LEU A 167 -26.49 36.45 6.36
C LEU A 167 -26.60 35.91 7.81
N GLN A 168 -27.47 36.52 8.63
CA GLN A 168 -27.76 36.06 9.97
C GLN A 168 -28.41 34.66 9.96
N LEU A 169 -29.29 34.37 9.01
CA LEU A 169 -29.91 33.08 8.85
C LEU A 169 -28.87 32.01 8.44
N ILE A 170 -28.00 32.33 7.49
CA ILE A 170 -26.91 31.45 7.04
C ILE A 170 -25.93 31.16 8.19
N ALA A 171 -25.55 32.18 8.96
CA ALA A 171 -24.67 32.00 10.12
C ALA A 171 -25.30 31.14 11.24
N ARG A 172 -26.62 31.13 11.34
CA ARG A 172 -27.38 30.36 12.32
C ARG A 172 -27.60 28.90 11.91
N VAL A 173 -27.71 28.64 10.60
CA VAL A 173 -27.98 27.30 10.05
C VAL A 173 -26.69 26.60 9.57
N GLY A 174 -25.69 27.38 9.16
CA GLY A 174 -24.43 26.85 8.62
C GLY A 174 -23.57 25.99 9.53
N PRO A 175 -23.59 26.12 10.88
CA PRO A 175 -22.86 25.22 11.78
C PRO A 175 -23.58 23.91 12.11
N SER A 176 -24.83 23.70 11.68
CA SER A 176 -25.47 22.41 11.90
C SER A 176 -24.94 21.40 10.91
N ASP A 177 -24.08 20.50 11.36
CA ASP A 177 -23.77 19.25 10.71
C ASP A 177 -25.07 18.45 10.54
N ALA A 178 -25.79 18.72 9.48
CA ALA A 178 -26.85 17.83 9.02
C ALA A 178 -26.16 16.62 8.41
N ASN A 179 -26.07 15.58 9.20
CA ASN A 179 -25.69 14.24 8.83
C ASN A 179 -26.66 13.67 7.76
#